data_f093fea10733592a323fdfc1658af08b
#
_entry.id   f093fea10733592a323fdfc1658af08b
#
_cell.length_a   1.000
_cell.length_b   1.000
_cell.length_c   1.000
_cell.angle_alpha   90.00
_cell.angle_beta   90.00
_cell.angle_gamma   90.00
#
_symmetry.space_group_name_H-M   'P 1'
#
loop_
_entity.id
_entity.type
_entity.pdbx_description
1 polymer ?
#
loop_
_entity_poly.entity_id
_entity_poly.type
_entity_poly.pdbx_seq_one_letter_code
_entity_poly.pdbx_strand_id
1 'polypeptide(L)'
;MTDLYLQENSSVLKNLLGITDEKELDLAEAELSRANMMLLYENGFSDFSVGGISFIHKELFGDVYEWAGEFRKINIQKRERILAGASVWYSNANDIERDLNKAWKNINKVNWSKLSKDEFAEKVTKLFPAIWQVHPFREGNTRTVVMLITFFVEHYGYFFDQELISANAGYVRNAFVLASLGEYSEYEALETILKDAICDKPAEYETDFNNSDEKSEKYSKYDNGNYEPTKHEYIE
;
A
#
# COMPACT_ATOMS: atom_id res chain seq x y z
N MET A 1 26.60 -3.83 -4.01
CA MET A 1 25.89 -4.88 -4.78
C MET A 1 25.05 -4.22 -5.86
N THR A 2 25.02 -4.79 -7.05
CA THR A 2 24.17 -4.26 -8.13
C THR A 2 22.73 -4.73 -7.84
N ASP A 3 21.75 -3.83 -7.94
CA ASP A 3 20.33 -4.21 -7.79
C ASP A 3 19.95 -5.21 -8.88
N LEU A 4 19.59 -6.41 -8.47
CA LEU A 4 19.24 -7.50 -9.37
C LEU A 4 17.93 -7.25 -10.18
N TYR A 5 17.12 -6.28 -9.72
CA TYR A 5 15.85 -5.90 -10.35
C TYR A 5 15.99 -4.82 -11.42
N LEU A 6 17.17 -4.17 -11.53
CA LEU A 6 17.40 -3.16 -12.56
C LEU A 6 17.86 -3.77 -13.89
N GLN A 7 17.54 -3.09 -14.97
CA GLN A 7 18.11 -3.36 -16.28
C GLN A 7 19.62 -3.07 -16.26
N GLU A 8 20.36 -3.71 -17.14
CA GLU A 8 21.81 -3.55 -17.18
C GLU A 8 22.21 -2.09 -17.49
N ASN A 9 23.04 -1.52 -16.62
CA ASN A 9 23.49 -0.11 -16.71
C ASN A 9 22.35 0.94 -16.74
N SER A 10 21.24 0.66 -16.06
CA SER A 10 20.05 1.52 -16.03
C SER A 10 19.52 1.66 -14.62
N SER A 11 18.74 2.74 -14.36
CA SER A 11 17.90 2.91 -13.18
C SER A 11 16.50 2.29 -13.34
N VAL A 12 16.17 1.79 -14.53
CA VAL A 12 14.85 1.25 -14.88
C VAL A 12 14.73 -0.20 -14.41
N LEU A 13 13.61 -0.54 -13.79
CA LEU A 13 13.30 -1.91 -13.38
C LEU A 13 13.16 -2.82 -14.60
N LYS A 14 13.65 -4.07 -14.47
CA LYS A 14 13.36 -5.14 -15.44
C LYS A 14 11.85 -5.35 -15.47
N ASN A 15 11.27 -5.29 -16.65
CA ASN A 15 9.85 -5.40 -16.86
C ASN A 15 9.52 -6.27 -18.08
N LEU A 16 8.33 -6.82 -18.11
CA LEU A 16 7.83 -7.68 -19.19
C LEU A 16 7.40 -6.89 -20.45
N LEU A 17 7.26 -5.56 -20.30
CA LEU A 17 6.80 -4.67 -21.35
C LEU A 17 7.92 -4.24 -22.31
N GLY A 18 9.19 -4.53 -21.96
CA GLY A 18 10.36 -4.10 -22.74
C GLY A 18 10.63 -2.59 -22.66
N ILE A 19 10.03 -1.87 -21.70
CA ILE A 19 10.19 -0.43 -21.53
C ILE A 19 11.55 -0.13 -20.89
N THR A 20 12.24 0.87 -21.43
CA THR A 20 13.58 1.31 -20.99
C THR A 20 13.63 2.74 -20.47
N ASP A 21 12.52 3.47 -20.54
CA ASP A 21 12.35 4.79 -19.95
C ASP A 21 11.59 4.67 -18.61
N GLU A 22 12.11 5.33 -17.57
CA GLU A 22 11.56 5.23 -16.20
C GLU A 22 10.15 5.80 -16.11
N LYS A 23 9.90 6.95 -16.75
CA LYS A 23 8.59 7.61 -16.70
C LYS A 23 7.55 6.84 -17.50
N GLU A 24 7.94 6.28 -18.62
CA GLU A 24 7.08 5.43 -19.44
C GLU A 24 6.69 4.17 -18.65
N LEU A 25 7.65 3.56 -17.93
CA LEU A 25 7.38 2.41 -17.08
C LEU A 25 6.44 2.75 -15.94
N ASP A 26 6.66 3.88 -15.25
CA ASP A 26 5.80 4.34 -14.16
C ASP A 26 4.35 4.54 -14.62
N LEU A 27 4.14 5.11 -15.80
CA LEU A 27 2.80 5.29 -16.38
C LEU A 27 2.16 3.95 -16.73
N ALA A 28 2.88 3.08 -17.42
CA ALA A 28 2.37 1.76 -17.81
C ALA A 28 2.06 0.89 -16.59
N GLU A 29 2.93 0.91 -15.57
CA GLU A 29 2.71 0.21 -14.30
C GLU A 29 1.45 0.73 -13.59
N ALA A 30 1.28 2.06 -13.53
CA ALA A 30 0.11 2.66 -12.88
C ALA A 30 -1.20 2.27 -13.58
N GLU A 31 -1.23 2.31 -14.91
CA GLU A 31 -2.42 1.94 -15.70
C GLU A 31 -2.76 0.45 -15.56
N LEU A 32 -1.77 -0.43 -15.75
CA LEU A 32 -1.99 -1.88 -15.66
C LEU A 32 -2.36 -2.32 -14.26
N SER A 33 -1.65 -1.82 -13.24
CA SER A 33 -1.98 -2.18 -11.87
C SER A 33 -3.35 -1.68 -11.44
N ARG A 34 -3.81 -0.53 -11.96
CA ARG A 34 -5.17 -0.03 -11.72
C ARG A 34 -6.24 -0.94 -12.36
N ALA A 35 -6.03 -1.36 -13.60
CA ALA A 35 -6.92 -2.30 -14.27
C ALA A 35 -6.99 -3.63 -13.52
N ASN A 36 -5.85 -4.15 -13.10
CA ASN A 36 -5.74 -5.39 -12.34
C ASN A 36 -6.36 -5.29 -10.94
N MET A 37 -6.29 -4.12 -10.28
CA MET A 37 -7.02 -3.87 -9.04
C MET A 37 -8.54 -4.04 -9.21
N MET A 38 -9.11 -3.52 -10.30
CA MET A 38 -10.53 -3.65 -10.59
C MET A 38 -10.92 -5.12 -10.82
N LEU A 39 -10.14 -5.84 -11.64
CA LEU A 39 -10.36 -7.27 -11.89
C LEU A 39 -10.25 -8.11 -10.62
N LEU A 40 -9.24 -7.86 -9.81
CA LEU A 40 -9.06 -8.55 -8.53
C LEU A 40 -10.22 -8.26 -7.57
N TYR A 41 -10.70 -7.01 -7.56
CA TYR A 41 -11.83 -6.61 -6.74
C TYR A 41 -13.12 -7.34 -7.15
N GLU A 42 -13.40 -7.43 -8.46
CA GLU A 42 -14.56 -8.15 -8.99
C GLU A 42 -14.51 -9.66 -8.67
N ASN A 43 -13.31 -10.27 -8.70
CA ASN A 43 -13.12 -11.68 -8.38
C ASN A 43 -13.23 -11.98 -6.89
N GLY A 44 -13.05 -10.98 -6.03
CA GLY A 44 -13.05 -11.11 -4.58
C GLY A 44 -11.78 -11.80 -4.03
N PHE A 45 -11.53 -11.58 -2.74
CA PHE A 45 -10.37 -12.17 -2.07
C PHE A 45 -10.64 -12.36 -0.57
N SER A 46 -10.12 -13.43 0.03
CA SER A 46 -10.35 -13.75 1.44
C SER A 46 -9.17 -14.44 2.16
N ASP A 47 -8.00 -14.53 1.53
CA ASP A 47 -6.81 -15.10 2.16
C ASP A 47 -5.99 -14.02 2.90
N PHE A 48 -6.28 -13.80 4.18
CA PHE A 48 -5.56 -12.86 5.03
C PHE A 48 -4.36 -13.52 5.69
N SER A 49 -3.38 -13.89 4.87
CA SER A 49 -2.14 -14.54 5.26
C SER A 49 -0.92 -13.92 4.56
N VAL A 50 0.26 -14.41 4.88
CA VAL A 50 1.50 -14.05 4.17
C VAL A 50 1.42 -14.44 2.69
N GLY A 51 0.83 -15.60 2.39
CA GLY A 51 0.59 -16.05 1.01
C GLY A 51 -0.39 -15.13 0.27
N GLY A 52 -1.44 -14.69 0.96
CA GLY A 52 -2.42 -13.77 0.41
C GLY A 52 -1.84 -12.42 0.00
N ILE A 53 -0.86 -11.87 0.76
CA ILE A 53 -0.16 -10.64 0.38
C ILE A 53 0.62 -10.85 -0.93
N SER A 54 1.32 -11.99 -1.06
CA SER A 54 2.04 -12.36 -2.29
C SER A 54 1.09 -12.53 -3.47
N PHE A 55 -0.06 -13.15 -3.25
CA PHE A 55 -1.08 -13.31 -4.28
C PHE A 55 -1.61 -11.95 -4.76
N ILE A 56 -2.02 -11.05 -3.86
CA ILE A 56 -2.47 -9.71 -4.23
C ILE A 56 -1.40 -9.00 -5.06
N HIS A 57 -0.15 -9.01 -4.63
CA HIS A 57 0.93 -8.35 -5.38
C HIS A 57 1.12 -8.98 -6.76
N LYS A 58 1.01 -10.30 -6.89
CA LYS A 58 1.11 -11.00 -8.17
C LYS A 58 -0.01 -10.61 -9.12
N GLU A 59 -1.25 -10.57 -8.64
CA GLU A 59 -2.41 -10.16 -9.44
C GLU A 59 -2.26 -8.70 -9.91
N LEU A 60 -1.76 -7.79 -9.06
CA LEU A 60 -1.62 -6.39 -9.42
C LEU A 60 -0.51 -6.12 -10.44
N PHE A 61 0.61 -6.85 -10.36
CA PHE A 61 1.84 -6.49 -11.06
C PHE A 61 2.38 -7.58 -11.99
N GLY A 62 1.70 -8.72 -12.12
CA GLY A 62 2.15 -9.87 -12.90
C GLY A 62 2.31 -9.60 -14.40
N ASP A 63 1.57 -8.63 -14.95
CA ASP A 63 1.70 -8.21 -16.33
C ASP A 63 2.89 -7.26 -16.56
N VAL A 64 3.47 -6.71 -15.49
CA VAL A 64 4.59 -5.75 -15.56
C VAL A 64 5.90 -6.39 -15.15
N TYR A 65 5.90 -7.21 -14.10
CA TYR A 65 7.11 -7.74 -13.49
C TYR A 65 7.11 -9.26 -13.36
N GLU A 66 8.17 -9.92 -13.85
CA GLU A 66 8.37 -11.35 -13.68
C GLU A 66 8.43 -11.78 -12.20
N TRP A 67 8.97 -10.91 -11.36
CA TRP A 67 9.10 -11.13 -9.90
C TRP A 67 7.85 -10.74 -9.09
N ALA A 68 6.73 -10.41 -9.75
CA ALA A 68 5.49 -10.09 -9.06
C ALA A 68 5.05 -11.24 -8.13
N GLY A 69 4.71 -10.91 -6.89
CA GLY A 69 4.37 -11.88 -5.84
C GLY A 69 5.58 -12.48 -5.11
N GLU A 70 6.82 -12.27 -5.59
CA GLU A 70 8.03 -12.71 -4.89
C GLU A 70 8.52 -11.66 -3.89
N PHE A 71 8.90 -12.08 -2.68
CA PHE A 71 9.56 -11.18 -1.75
C PHE A 71 10.92 -10.75 -2.27
N ARG A 72 11.26 -9.48 -2.04
CA ARG A 72 12.56 -8.94 -2.47
C ARG A 72 13.72 -9.69 -1.83
N LYS A 73 14.78 -9.86 -2.60
CA LYS A 73 16.01 -10.57 -2.23
C LYS A 73 17.15 -9.61 -1.81
N ILE A 74 16.86 -8.31 -1.75
CA ILE A 74 17.82 -7.25 -1.37
C ILE A 74 17.23 -6.34 -0.31
N ASN A 75 18.08 -5.73 0.49
CA ASN A 75 17.68 -4.64 1.38
C ASN A 75 17.43 -3.38 0.55
N ILE A 76 16.44 -2.60 0.96
CA ILE A 76 16.06 -1.36 0.29
C ILE A 76 15.96 -0.22 1.29
N GLN A 77 16.19 0.98 0.81
CA GLN A 77 15.95 2.24 1.49
C GLN A 77 15.23 3.19 0.54
N LYS A 78 14.34 4.02 1.07
CA LYS A 78 13.66 5.07 0.29
C LYS A 78 13.83 6.38 1.03
N ARG A 79 14.30 7.43 0.33
CA ARG A 79 14.31 8.77 0.89
C ARG A 79 12.91 9.34 0.88
N GLU A 80 12.33 9.53 2.06
CA GLU A 80 10.98 10.04 2.21
C GLU A 80 11.01 11.57 2.37
N ARG A 81 10.33 12.29 1.49
CA ARG A 81 10.27 13.77 1.56
C ARG A 81 9.65 14.24 2.87
N ILE A 82 8.62 13.57 3.36
CA ILE A 82 7.94 13.89 4.61
C ILE A 82 8.86 13.70 5.82
N LEU A 83 9.92 12.90 5.70
CA LEU A 83 10.95 12.69 6.73
C LEU A 83 12.23 13.48 6.45
N ALA A 84 12.14 14.56 5.66
CA ALA A 84 13.30 15.39 5.26
C ALA A 84 14.45 14.56 4.63
N GLY A 85 14.13 13.50 3.93
CA GLY A 85 15.08 12.61 3.25
C GLY A 85 15.54 11.41 4.08
N ALA A 86 15.07 11.24 5.32
CA ALA A 86 15.26 9.99 6.06
C ALA A 86 14.40 8.86 5.50
N SER A 87 14.74 7.62 5.81
CA SER A 87 13.99 6.42 5.40
C SER A 87 13.23 5.81 6.57
N VAL A 88 12.13 5.16 6.28
CA VAL A 88 11.55 4.18 7.20
C VAL A 88 12.50 2.98 7.32
N TRP A 89 12.56 2.37 8.49
CA TRP A 89 13.31 1.13 8.72
C TRP A 89 12.49 -0.06 8.23
N TYR A 90 12.73 -0.45 6.99
CA TYR A 90 12.11 -1.65 6.40
C TYR A 90 12.76 -2.92 6.93
N SER A 91 12.06 -4.05 6.86
CA SER A 91 12.63 -5.35 7.24
C SER A 91 13.81 -5.72 6.34
N ASN A 92 14.81 -6.43 6.91
CA ASN A 92 15.82 -7.05 6.06
C ASN A 92 15.19 -8.10 5.13
N ALA A 93 15.76 -8.29 3.95
CA ALA A 93 15.24 -9.23 2.96
C ALA A 93 15.04 -10.66 3.53
N ASN A 94 15.98 -11.12 4.37
CA ASN A 94 15.92 -12.45 4.98
C ASN A 94 14.89 -12.55 6.13
N ASP A 95 14.35 -11.44 6.60
CA ASP A 95 13.45 -11.39 7.75
C ASP A 95 11.99 -11.12 7.35
N ILE A 96 11.71 -10.88 6.07
CA ILE A 96 10.41 -10.47 5.55
C ILE A 96 9.29 -11.42 6.00
N GLU A 97 9.43 -12.71 5.77
CA GLU A 97 8.40 -13.69 6.11
C GLU A 97 8.15 -13.75 7.61
N ARG A 98 9.22 -13.74 8.43
CA ARG A 98 9.14 -13.70 9.89
C ARG A 98 8.36 -12.46 10.36
N ASP A 99 8.66 -11.29 9.80
CA ASP A 99 8.08 -10.02 10.24
C ASP A 99 6.63 -9.88 9.78
N LEU A 100 6.29 -10.36 8.58
CA LEU A 100 4.90 -10.48 8.13
C LEU A 100 4.08 -11.41 9.05
N ASN A 101 4.62 -12.58 9.39
CA ASN A 101 3.97 -13.51 10.32
C ASN A 101 3.75 -12.87 11.70
N LYS A 102 4.70 -12.05 12.17
CA LYS A 102 4.57 -11.31 13.43
C LYS A 102 3.45 -10.25 13.35
N ALA A 103 3.36 -9.52 12.24
CA ALA A 103 2.30 -8.54 12.01
C ALA A 103 0.92 -9.23 11.98
N TRP A 104 0.76 -10.30 11.21
CA TRP A 104 -0.47 -11.09 11.15
C TRP A 104 -0.86 -11.69 12.50
N LYS A 105 0.10 -12.18 13.28
CA LYS A 105 -0.18 -12.68 14.63
C LYS A 105 -0.81 -11.63 15.53
N ASN A 106 -0.45 -10.35 15.37
CA ASN A 106 -1.04 -9.27 16.15
C ASN A 106 -2.44 -8.91 15.64
N ILE A 107 -2.65 -8.86 14.33
CA ILE A 107 -3.95 -8.64 13.71
C ILE A 107 -4.95 -9.72 14.12
N ASN A 108 -4.53 -10.99 14.10
CA ASN A 108 -5.38 -12.14 14.43
C ASN A 108 -5.73 -12.27 15.93
N LYS A 109 -5.09 -11.48 16.82
CA LYS A 109 -5.50 -11.43 18.24
C LYS A 109 -6.75 -10.59 18.49
N VAL A 110 -7.13 -9.76 17.52
CA VAL A 110 -8.26 -8.85 17.65
C VAL A 110 -9.56 -9.58 17.29
N ASN A 111 -10.60 -9.40 18.11
CA ASN A 111 -11.93 -9.90 17.78
C ASN A 111 -12.67 -8.84 16.95
N TRP A 112 -12.33 -8.79 15.65
CA TRP A 112 -12.79 -7.78 14.70
C TRP A 112 -14.32 -7.70 14.59
N SER A 113 -15.02 -8.83 14.66
CA SER A 113 -16.49 -8.89 14.55
C SER A 113 -17.25 -8.24 15.72
N LYS A 114 -16.55 -7.88 16.81
CA LYS A 114 -17.14 -7.24 17.97
C LYS A 114 -16.88 -5.74 18.06
N LEU A 115 -16.10 -5.20 17.14
CA LEU A 115 -15.73 -3.80 17.15
C LEU A 115 -16.83 -2.96 16.50
N SER A 116 -17.07 -1.77 17.03
CA SER A 116 -17.76 -0.71 16.32
C SER A 116 -16.92 -0.25 15.12
N LYS A 117 -17.54 0.45 14.18
CA LYS A 117 -16.83 0.98 12.98
C LYS A 117 -15.62 1.83 13.36
N ASP A 118 -15.77 2.73 14.34
CA ASP A 118 -14.67 3.61 14.78
C ASP A 118 -13.54 2.81 15.43
N GLU A 119 -13.85 1.84 16.29
CA GLU A 119 -12.86 0.95 16.89
C GLU A 119 -12.18 0.07 15.83
N PHE A 120 -12.94 -0.37 14.82
CA PHE A 120 -12.41 -1.13 13.69
C PHE A 120 -11.39 -0.29 12.89
N ALA A 121 -11.76 0.94 12.51
CA ALA A 121 -10.88 1.87 11.80
C ALA A 121 -9.62 2.18 12.62
N GLU A 122 -9.76 2.44 13.93
CA GLU A 122 -8.62 2.63 14.83
C GLU A 122 -7.68 1.43 14.86
N LYS A 123 -8.22 0.20 14.94
CA LYS A 123 -7.40 -1.01 14.94
C LYS A 123 -6.70 -1.25 13.60
N VAL A 124 -7.36 -1.01 12.47
CA VAL A 124 -6.74 -1.06 11.13
C VAL A 124 -5.58 -0.07 11.09
N THR A 125 -5.80 1.18 11.51
CA THR A 125 -4.78 2.23 11.57
C THR A 125 -3.56 1.83 12.40
N LYS A 126 -3.75 1.15 13.52
CA LYS A 126 -2.66 0.79 14.45
C LYS A 126 -1.90 -0.47 14.03
N LEU A 127 -2.52 -1.40 13.31
CA LEU A 127 -1.95 -2.72 13.06
C LEU A 127 -1.43 -2.92 11.64
N PHE A 128 -2.10 -2.38 10.62
CA PHE A 128 -1.70 -2.60 9.23
C PHE A 128 -0.42 -1.87 8.80
N PRO A 129 -0.01 -0.73 9.40
CA PRO A 129 1.30 -0.16 9.11
C PRO A 129 2.46 -1.12 9.35
N ALA A 130 2.33 -2.08 10.27
CA ALA A 130 3.35 -3.10 10.48
C ALA A 130 3.56 -4.00 9.24
N ILE A 131 2.49 -4.31 8.48
CA ILE A 131 2.61 -5.03 7.20
C ILE A 131 3.29 -4.13 6.16
N TRP A 132 2.87 -2.87 6.06
CA TRP A 132 3.47 -1.91 5.13
C TRP A 132 4.95 -1.67 5.43
N GLN A 133 5.34 -1.57 6.71
CA GLN A 133 6.72 -1.37 7.15
C GLN A 133 7.64 -2.53 6.77
N VAL A 134 7.14 -3.76 6.75
CA VAL A 134 7.93 -4.89 6.26
C VAL A 134 8.42 -4.64 4.84
N HIS A 135 7.60 -3.97 4.01
CA HIS A 135 7.92 -3.59 2.63
C HIS A 135 8.43 -4.77 1.81
N PRO A 136 7.61 -5.84 1.68
CA PRO A 136 8.11 -7.14 1.24
C PRO A 136 8.53 -7.20 -0.23
N PHE A 137 8.06 -6.30 -1.07
CA PHE A 137 8.32 -6.31 -2.50
C PHE A 137 9.31 -5.22 -2.93
N ARG A 138 9.88 -5.37 -4.11
CA ARG A 138 10.78 -4.36 -4.67
C ARG A 138 10.04 -3.06 -5.00
N GLU A 139 8.82 -3.15 -5.53
CA GLU A 139 7.92 -2.05 -5.82
C GLU A 139 6.47 -2.45 -5.51
N GLY A 140 5.50 -1.53 -5.58
CA GLY A 140 4.07 -1.79 -5.45
C GLY A 140 3.53 -2.02 -4.03
N ASN A 141 4.34 -1.87 -2.98
CA ASN A 141 3.97 -2.22 -1.60
C ASN A 141 2.74 -1.46 -1.07
N THR A 142 2.62 -0.16 -1.37
CA THR A 142 1.48 0.64 -0.88
C THR A 142 0.17 0.18 -1.53
N ARG A 143 0.15 -0.02 -2.85
CA ARG A 143 -1.03 -0.51 -3.57
C ARG A 143 -1.45 -1.89 -3.07
N THR A 144 -0.49 -2.79 -2.84
CA THR A 144 -0.75 -4.12 -2.29
C THR A 144 -1.39 -4.05 -0.90
N VAL A 145 -0.86 -3.22 0.00
CA VAL A 145 -1.41 -3.10 1.36
C VAL A 145 -2.78 -2.40 1.36
N VAL A 146 -2.98 -1.40 0.52
CA VAL A 146 -4.29 -0.75 0.35
C VAL A 146 -5.32 -1.77 -0.14
N MET A 147 -4.99 -2.58 -1.14
CA MET A 147 -5.90 -3.61 -1.65
C MET A 147 -6.20 -4.69 -0.59
N LEU A 148 -5.20 -5.08 0.19
CA LEU A 148 -5.38 -5.97 1.34
C LEU A 148 -6.35 -5.38 2.38
N ILE A 149 -6.21 -4.09 2.71
CA ILE A 149 -7.11 -3.38 3.64
C ILE A 149 -8.53 -3.33 3.07
N THR A 150 -8.68 -3.04 1.78
CA THR A 150 -9.98 -3.06 1.10
C THR A 150 -10.71 -4.37 1.36
N PHE A 151 -10.10 -5.49 1.01
CA PHE A 151 -10.71 -6.81 1.22
C PHE A 151 -10.94 -7.13 2.69
N PHE A 152 -10.01 -6.73 3.56
CA PHE A 152 -10.15 -6.97 4.99
C PHE A 152 -11.34 -6.21 5.57
N VAL A 153 -11.51 -4.95 5.22
CA VAL A 153 -12.65 -4.11 5.64
C VAL A 153 -13.96 -4.71 5.16
N GLU A 154 -14.02 -5.11 3.89
CA GLU A 154 -15.23 -5.67 3.30
C GLU A 154 -15.58 -7.06 3.82
N HIS A 155 -14.56 -7.86 4.17
CA HIS A 155 -14.77 -9.16 4.82
C HIS A 155 -15.51 -9.02 6.15
N TYR A 156 -15.28 -7.93 6.89
CA TYR A 156 -15.98 -7.65 8.15
C TYR A 156 -17.28 -6.86 7.97
N GLY A 157 -17.74 -6.68 6.73
CA GLY A 157 -19.07 -6.16 6.44
C GLY A 157 -19.16 -4.65 6.28
N TYR A 158 -18.06 -3.94 6.26
CA TYR A 158 -17.99 -2.51 5.92
C TYR A 158 -17.78 -2.30 4.42
N PHE A 159 -17.93 -1.08 3.96
CA PHE A 159 -17.53 -0.61 2.62
C PHE A 159 -16.22 0.16 2.74
N PHE A 160 -15.36 0.05 1.72
CA PHE A 160 -14.11 0.82 1.66
C PHE A 160 -14.10 1.73 0.44
N ASP A 161 -14.09 3.04 0.67
CA ASP A 161 -14.08 4.07 -0.38
C ASP A 161 -12.73 4.11 -1.11
N GLN A 162 -12.60 3.29 -2.15
CA GLN A 162 -11.39 3.20 -2.97
C GLN A 162 -11.17 4.47 -3.81
N GLU A 163 -12.22 5.22 -4.16
CA GLU A 163 -12.10 6.48 -4.90
C GLU A 163 -11.43 7.54 -4.03
N LEU A 164 -11.87 7.67 -2.76
CA LEU A 164 -11.23 8.56 -1.80
C LEU A 164 -9.74 8.24 -1.63
N ILE A 165 -9.41 6.97 -1.47
CA ILE A 165 -8.02 6.51 -1.28
C ILE A 165 -7.19 6.77 -2.55
N SER A 166 -7.72 6.47 -3.73
CA SER A 166 -7.04 6.67 -5.01
C SER A 166 -6.81 8.15 -5.31
N ALA A 167 -7.81 8.99 -5.08
CA ALA A 167 -7.71 10.44 -5.25
C ALA A 167 -6.67 11.09 -4.31
N ASN A 168 -6.35 10.43 -3.19
CA ASN A 168 -5.41 10.92 -2.18
C ASN A 168 -4.20 9.98 -2.01
N ALA A 169 -3.73 9.32 -3.07
CA ALA A 169 -2.68 8.30 -3.00
C ALA A 169 -1.37 8.80 -2.37
N GLY A 170 -0.97 10.06 -2.66
CA GLY A 170 0.20 10.70 -2.04
C GLY A 170 0.04 10.86 -0.53
N TYR A 171 -1.11 11.35 -0.09
CA TYR A 171 -1.45 11.46 1.33
C TYR A 171 -1.42 10.10 2.02
N VAL A 172 -2.08 9.09 1.44
CA VAL A 172 -2.12 7.71 1.99
C VAL A 172 -0.73 7.15 2.16
N ARG A 173 0.13 7.31 1.15
CA ARG A 173 1.53 6.85 1.23
C ARG A 173 2.27 7.56 2.36
N ASN A 174 2.19 8.88 2.46
CA ASN A 174 2.83 9.65 3.51
C ASN A 174 2.30 9.29 4.91
N ALA A 175 0.99 9.03 5.02
CA ALA A 175 0.37 8.57 6.26
C ALA A 175 0.91 7.19 6.72
N PHE A 176 1.14 6.26 5.78
CA PHE A 176 1.82 5.00 6.09
C PHE A 176 3.27 5.20 6.52
N VAL A 177 4.00 6.11 5.88
CA VAL A 177 5.37 6.48 6.29
C VAL A 177 5.39 6.94 7.73
N LEU A 178 4.54 7.92 8.10
CA LEU A 178 4.45 8.45 9.46
C LEU A 178 4.02 7.39 10.49
N ALA A 179 3.08 6.51 10.12
CA ALA A 179 2.60 5.45 10.98
C ALA A 179 3.61 4.28 11.16
N SER A 180 4.75 4.30 10.44
CA SER A 180 5.73 3.21 10.39
C SER A 180 7.10 3.59 10.96
N LEU A 181 7.17 4.54 11.90
CA LEU A 181 8.41 5.06 12.49
C LEU A 181 8.76 4.42 13.86
N GLY A 182 8.18 3.26 14.18
CA GLY A 182 8.41 2.58 15.45
C GLY A 182 7.89 3.38 16.65
N GLU A 183 8.75 3.75 17.59
CA GLU A 183 8.36 4.54 18.77
C GLU A 183 7.96 5.99 18.42
N TYR A 184 8.36 6.49 17.26
CA TYR A 184 8.01 7.83 16.76
C TYR A 184 6.83 7.81 15.78
N SER A 185 6.11 6.70 15.69
CA SER A 185 4.97 6.58 14.76
C SER A 185 3.86 7.57 15.09
N GLU A 186 3.41 8.30 14.07
CA GLU A 186 2.30 9.22 14.09
C GLU A 186 1.14 8.64 13.27
N TYR A 187 0.00 8.42 13.92
CA TYR A 187 -1.13 7.72 13.30
C TYR A 187 -2.25 8.65 12.84
N GLU A 188 -2.25 9.92 13.24
CA GLU A 188 -3.35 10.87 13.01
C GLU A 188 -3.74 10.98 11.53
N ALA A 189 -2.74 11.10 10.63
CA ALA A 189 -2.99 11.21 9.21
C ALA A 189 -3.65 9.94 8.64
N LEU A 190 -3.14 8.76 9.01
CA LEU A 190 -3.69 7.49 8.56
C LEU A 190 -5.06 7.22 9.16
N GLU A 191 -5.27 7.54 10.43
CA GLU A 191 -6.55 7.42 11.12
C GLU A 191 -7.63 8.27 10.45
N THR A 192 -7.28 9.52 10.11
CA THR A 192 -8.20 10.45 9.46
C THR A 192 -8.73 9.88 8.15
N ILE A 193 -7.85 9.47 7.25
CA ILE A 193 -8.30 8.99 5.94
C ILE A 193 -8.97 7.62 6.02
N LEU A 194 -8.52 6.72 6.91
CA LEU A 194 -9.17 5.41 7.06
C LEU A 194 -10.55 5.52 7.70
N LYS A 195 -10.77 6.41 8.66
CA LYS A 195 -12.11 6.67 9.21
C LYS A 195 -13.07 7.21 8.16
N ASP A 196 -12.59 8.06 7.26
CA ASP A 196 -13.41 8.58 6.17
C ASP A 196 -13.68 7.53 5.07
N ALA A 197 -12.72 6.63 4.82
CA ALA A 197 -12.83 5.58 3.81
C ALA A 197 -13.64 4.37 4.27
N ILE A 198 -13.64 4.06 5.59
CA ILE A 198 -14.39 2.92 6.14
C ILE A 198 -15.81 3.37 6.47
N CYS A 199 -16.76 2.97 5.62
CA CYS A 199 -18.15 3.37 5.69
C CYS A 199 -19.05 2.16 5.98
N ASP A 200 -20.28 2.43 6.48
CA ASP A 200 -21.33 1.41 6.49
C ASP A 200 -21.73 1.11 5.04
N LYS A 201 -22.06 -0.15 4.74
CA LYS A 201 -22.49 -0.48 3.39
C LYS A 201 -23.74 0.33 3.04
N PRO A 202 -23.72 1.07 1.91
CA PRO A 202 -24.92 1.80 1.47
C PRO A 202 -26.05 0.81 1.23
N ALA A 203 -27.26 1.18 1.62
CA ALA A 203 -28.46 0.33 1.49
C ALA A 203 -28.82 0.04 0.02
N GLU A 204 -28.48 0.91 -0.91
CA GLU A 204 -28.51 0.77 -2.37
C GLU A 204 -27.51 1.76 -2.96
N TYR A 205 -26.84 1.41 -4.06
CA TYR A 205 -25.90 2.28 -4.77
C TYR A 205 -26.62 3.51 -5.35
N GLU A 206 -26.79 4.57 -4.56
CA GLU A 206 -27.05 5.90 -5.11
C GLU A 206 -25.69 6.58 -5.35
N THR A 207 -25.31 6.65 -6.61
CA THR A 207 -24.13 7.37 -7.07
C THR A 207 -24.36 8.88 -6.96
N ASP A 208 -24.12 9.46 -5.81
CA ASP A 208 -24.05 10.91 -5.66
C ASP A 208 -22.60 11.39 -5.89
N PHE A 209 -22.36 11.82 -7.14
CA PHE A 209 -21.06 12.33 -7.62
C PHE A 209 -20.69 13.75 -7.10
N ASN A 210 -21.39 14.30 -6.10
CA ASN A 210 -21.32 15.73 -5.79
C ASN A 210 -20.47 16.16 -4.60
N ASN A 211 -19.57 15.31 -4.05
CA ASN A 211 -18.83 15.67 -2.85
C ASN A 211 -17.28 15.58 -2.98
N SER A 212 -16.74 15.74 -4.22
CA SER A 212 -15.30 15.56 -4.46
C SER A 212 -14.44 16.75 -3.99
N ASP A 213 -14.97 17.98 -3.99
CA ASP A 213 -14.14 19.17 -3.79
C ASP A 213 -13.80 19.45 -2.32
N GLU A 214 -14.73 19.25 -1.39
CA GLU A 214 -14.48 19.46 0.05
C GLU A 214 -13.51 18.41 0.66
N LYS A 215 -13.54 17.17 0.17
CA LYS A 215 -12.63 16.11 0.62
C LYS A 215 -11.19 16.36 0.17
N SER A 216 -10.97 16.95 -1.00
CA SER A 216 -9.64 17.25 -1.55
C SER A 216 -8.84 18.23 -0.69
N GLU A 217 -9.47 19.28 -0.16
CA GLU A 217 -8.81 20.27 0.70
C GLU A 217 -8.34 19.70 2.05
N LYS A 218 -9.09 18.78 2.62
CA LYS A 218 -8.79 18.13 3.91
C LYS A 218 -7.45 17.39 3.91
N TYR A 219 -7.05 16.81 2.77
CA TYR A 219 -5.84 16.00 2.64
C TYR A 219 -4.65 16.75 2.02
N SER A 220 -4.86 17.99 1.56
CA SER A 220 -3.82 18.80 0.90
C SER A 220 -2.61 19.08 1.79
N LYS A 221 -2.77 19.12 3.11
CA LYS A 221 -1.69 19.36 4.09
C LYS A 221 -0.54 18.33 4.01
N TYR A 222 -0.84 17.09 3.62
CA TYR A 222 0.14 16.01 3.51
C TYR A 222 0.38 15.58 2.06
N ASP A 223 -0.37 16.16 1.13
CA ASP A 223 -0.15 15.97 -0.30
C ASP A 223 0.89 17.00 -0.77
N ASN A 224 2.14 16.57 -0.91
CA ASN A 224 3.22 17.41 -1.42
C ASN A 224 3.16 17.56 -2.96
N GLY A 225 1.99 17.40 -3.57
CA GLY A 225 1.62 17.87 -4.91
C GLY A 225 2.38 17.31 -6.10
N ASN A 226 3.40 16.49 -5.92
CA ASN A 226 4.09 15.78 -6.97
C ASN A 226 4.70 14.51 -6.37
N TYR A 227 4.05 13.38 -6.55
CA TYR A 227 4.68 12.08 -6.37
C TYR A 227 5.74 11.92 -7.46
N GLU A 228 6.97 12.36 -7.18
CA GLU A 228 8.11 11.82 -7.90
C GLU A 228 8.50 10.52 -7.18
N PRO A 229 8.57 9.38 -7.91
CA PRO A 229 9.04 8.13 -7.32
C PRO A 229 10.40 8.37 -6.67
N THR A 230 10.49 8.08 -5.37
CA THR A 230 11.72 8.22 -4.63
C THR A 230 12.76 7.26 -5.19
N LYS A 231 13.90 7.79 -5.66
CA LYS A 231 15.01 6.95 -6.11
C LYS A 231 15.40 5.99 -5.01
N HIS A 232 15.43 4.70 -5.35
CA HIS A 232 15.87 3.67 -4.42
C HIS A 232 17.37 3.77 -4.23
N GLU A 233 17.82 4.01 -3.00
CA GLU A 233 19.23 3.85 -2.63
C GLU A 233 19.40 2.50 -1.94
N TYR A 234 20.47 1.78 -2.28
CA TYR A 234 20.81 0.49 -1.73
C TYR A 234 21.76 0.68 -0.56
N ILE A 235 21.57 -0.13 0.49
CA ILE A 235 22.52 -0.22 1.59
C ILE A 235 23.31 -1.52 1.38
N GLU A 236 24.63 -1.43 1.48
CA GLU A 236 25.54 -2.57 1.55
C GLU A 236 25.34 -3.41 2.83
#